data_caf130f7a82394daf01ff1666e79af88
#
_entry.id   caf130f7a82394daf01ff1666e79af88
#
_cell.length_a   1.000
_cell.length_b   1.000
_cell.length_c   1.000
_cell.angle_alpha   90.00
_cell.angle_beta   90.00
_cell.angle_gamma   90.00
#
_symmetry.space_group_name_H-M   'P 1'
#
loop_
_entity.id
_entity.type
_entity.pdbx_description
1 polymer ?
#
loop_
_entity_poly.entity_id
_entity_poly.type
_entity_poly.pdbx_seq_one_letter_code
_entity_poly.pdbx_strand_id
1 'polypeptide(L)'
;DVTDSTRRMIIAGNWKMFTDGKEGAALAAEVVRQSVDLTSDIDLVLCPPFTGLQAVSDCLNNSRIALGGQNMHWADDGAFTGEVSARMLLTSGCSYVILGHSERRTYFGETNETVNQKLKCARKAGLIPIMCVGETLAERENEQTEAIVSAQIRGGLKGLDSIENLVLAYEPVWAIGTGQVATPAQA
;
A
#
# COMPACT_ATOMS: atom_id res chain seq x y z
N ASP A 1 6.63 20.28 24.37
CA ASP A 1 5.30 19.65 24.39
C ASP A 1 5.14 18.87 23.11
N VAL A 2 5.39 17.57 23.17
CA VAL A 2 5.01 16.64 22.11
C VAL A 2 3.50 16.53 22.22
N THR A 3 2.77 17.24 21.37
CA THR A 3 1.33 17.02 21.24
C THR A 3 1.14 15.56 20.88
N ASP A 4 0.48 14.85 21.75
CA ASP A 4 0.06 13.45 21.60
C ASP A 4 -0.92 13.38 20.40
N SER A 5 -0.38 13.40 19.20
CA SER A 5 -1.09 13.10 17.97
C SER A 5 -1.32 11.59 18.00
N THR A 6 -2.42 11.18 18.58
CA THR A 6 -2.85 9.77 18.51
C THR A 6 -2.89 9.37 17.04
N ARG A 7 -1.97 8.48 16.64
CA ARG A 7 -1.95 7.91 15.29
C ARG A 7 -3.28 7.21 15.05
N ARG A 8 -3.92 7.54 13.93
CA ARG A 8 -5.14 6.86 13.52
C ARG A 8 -4.82 5.43 13.14
N MET A 9 -5.70 4.52 13.49
CA MET A 9 -5.62 3.13 13.04
C MET A 9 -5.99 3.06 11.56
N ILE A 10 -5.16 2.37 10.77
CA ILE A 10 -5.43 2.13 9.34
C ILE A 10 -5.62 0.64 9.13
N ILE A 11 -6.72 0.26 8.51
CA ILE A 11 -6.98 -1.10 8.05
C ILE A 11 -7.04 -1.04 6.52
N ALA A 12 -5.99 -1.55 5.87
CA ALA A 12 -5.85 -1.55 4.43
C ALA A 12 -6.00 -2.97 3.88
N GLY A 13 -6.92 -3.17 2.96
CA GLY A 13 -7.14 -4.42 2.25
C GLY A 13 -6.41 -4.43 0.91
N ASN A 14 -5.29 -5.13 0.81
CA ASN A 14 -4.65 -5.43 -0.48
C ASN A 14 -5.34 -6.64 -1.10
N TRP A 15 -6.13 -6.42 -2.13
CA TRP A 15 -6.87 -7.49 -2.81
C TRP A 15 -6.00 -8.30 -3.77
N LYS A 16 -4.76 -7.86 -3.98
CA LYS A 16 -3.82 -8.53 -4.90
C LYS A 16 -4.44 -8.73 -6.29
N MET A 17 -4.18 -9.83 -6.95
CA MET A 17 -4.74 -10.16 -8.25
C MET A 17 -6.02 -11.02 -8.10
N PHE A 18 -6.92 -10.58 -7.21
CA PHE A 18 -8.23 -11.20 -7.04
C PHE A 18 -9.32 -10.19 -7.40
N THR A 19 -10.47 -10.68 -7.80
CA THR A 19 -11.64 -9.95 -8.25
C THR A 19 -11.49 -9.28 -9.63
N ASP A 20 -12.49 -9.45 -10.45
CA ASP A 20 -12.75 -8.58 -11.59
C ASP A 20 -13.50 -7.31 -11.15
N GLY A 21 -13.84 -6.43 -12.09
CA GLY A 21 -14.54 -5.18 -11.76
C GLY A 21 -15.92 -5.39 -11.13
N LYS A 22 -16.65 -6.43 -11.53
CA LYS A 22 -17.99 -6.74 -11.02
C LYS A 22 -17.93 -7.35 -9.63
N GLU A 23 -17.06 -8.33 -9.44
CA GLU A 23 -16.81 -8.96 -8.14
C GLU A 23 -16.27 -7.94 -7.13
N GLY A 24 -15.34 -7.09 -7.57
CA GLY A 24 -14.77 -6.02 -6.76
C GLY A 24 -15.81 -5.01 -6.31
N ALA A 25 -16.70 -4.58 -7.20
CA ALA A 25 -17.81 -3.70 -6.85
C ALA A 25 -18.74 -4.33 -5.80
N ALA A 26 -19.09 -5.62 -5.98
CA ALA A 26 -19.94 -6.33 -5.04
C ALA A 26 -19.29 -6.45 -3.64
N LEU A 27 -18.00 -6.79 -3.60
CA LEU A 27 -17.24 -6.87 -2.35
C LEU A 27 -17.13 -5.49 -1.67
N ALA A 28 -16.83 -4.43 -2.43
CA ALA A 28 -16.74 -3.07 -1.91
C ALA A 28 -18.08 -2.61 -1.29
N ALA A 29 -19.19 -2.86 -1.97
CA ALA A 29 -20.53 -2.54 -1.47
C ALA A 29 -20.82 -3.26 -0.15
N GLU A 30 -20.41 -4.52 -0.02
CA GLU A 30 -20.57 -5.28 1.22
C GLU A 30 -19.70 -4.72 2.36
N VAL A 31 -18.45 -4.34 2.06
CA VAL A 31 -17.56 -3.69 3.05
C VAL A 31 -18.17 -2.36 3.52
N VAL A 32 -18.69 -1.55 2.59
CA VAL A 32 -19.38 -0.29 2.94
C VAL A 32 -20.54 -0.58 3.90
N ARG A 33 -21.40 -1.55 3.57
CA ARG A 33 -22.55 -1.92 4.38
C ARG A 33 -22.16 -2.38 5.79
N GLN A 34 -21.11 -3.17 5.91
CA GLN A 34 -20.66 -3.72 7.21
C GLN A 34 -19.87 -2.72 8.05
N SER A 35 -19.35 -1.66 7.45
CA SER A 35 -18.52 -0.68 8.15
C SER A 35 -19.24 0.58 8.63
N VAL A 36 -20.56 0.65 8.49
CA VAL A 36 -21.36 1.84 8.84
C VAL A 36 -21.17 2.25 10.31
N ASP A 37 -21.07 1.28 11.21
CA ASP A 37 -20.93 1.52 12.66
C ASP A 37 -19.47 1.66 13.14
N LEU A 38 -18.49 1.63 12.23
CA LEU A 38 -17.10 1.83 12.60
C LEU A 38 -16.86 3.26 13.10
N THR A 39 -16.05 3.35 14.15
CA THR A 39 -15.71 4.64 14.77
C THR A 39 -14.94 5.54 13.81
N SER A 40 -14.99 6.85 14.06
CA SER A 40 -14.28 7.85 13.25
C SER A 40 -12.75 7.75 13.34
N ASP A 41 -12.23 6.94 14.24
CA ASP A 41 -10.80 6.83 14.53
C ASP A 41 -10.08 5.79 13.67
N ILE A 42 -10.82 5.06 12.83
CA ILE A 42 -10.28 4.03 11.94
C ILE A 42 -10.41 4.51 10.49
N ASP A 43 -9.31 4.47 9.77
CA ASP A 43 -9.26 4.68 8.33
C ASP A 43 -9.28 3.33 7.63
N LEU A 44 -10.29 3.10 6.79
CA LEU A 44 -10.36 1.93 5.92
C LEU A 44 -9.84 2.27 4.53
N VAL A 45 -9.02 1.40 3.95
CA VAL A 45 -8.49 1.55 2.60
C VAL A 45 -8.70 0.25 1.83
N LEU A 46 -9.30 0.31 0.65
CA LEU A 46 -9.43 -0.83 -0.25
C LEU A 46 -8.50 -0.65 -1.45
N CYS A 47 -7.69 -1.66 -1.73
CA CYS A 47 -6.73 -1.66 -2.83
C CYS A 47 -7.04 -2.80 -3.81
N PRO A 48 -8.02 -2.62 -4.72
CA PRO A 48 -8.36 -3.61 -5.73
C PRO A 48 -7.35 -3.61 -6.89
N PRO A 49 -7.38 -4.61 -7.79
CA PRO A 49 -6.67 -4.54 -9.07
C PRO A 49 -7.00 -3.28 -9.87
N PHE A 50 -6.08 -2.80 -10.71
CA PHE A 50 -6.27 -1.59 -11.51
C PHE A 50 -7.56 -1.61 -12.35
N THR A 51 -7.90 -2.76 -12.91
CA THR A 51 -9.11 -2.95 -13.74
C THR A 51 -10.42 -2.79 -12.97
N GLY A 52 -10.39 -2.88 -11.65
CA GLY A 52 -11.54 -2.73 -10.77
C GLY A 52 -11.65 -1.35 -10.09
N LEU A 53 -10.64 -0.47 -10.24
CA LEU A 53 -10.58 0.80 -9.50
C LEU A 53 -11.83 1.66 -9.69
N GLN A 54 -12.28 1.87 -10.91
CA GLN A 54 -13.45 2.72 -11.18
C GLN A 54 -14.72 2.12 -10.57
N ALA A 55 -14.95 0.82 -10.78
CA ALA A 55 -16.14 0.14 -10.27
C ALA A 55 -16.20 0.15 -8.73
N VAL A 56 -15.05 -0.03 -8.07
CA VAL A 56 -14.94 0.07 -6.61
C VAL A 56 -15.12 1.51 -6.16
N SER A 57 -14.49 2.49 -6.82
CA SER A 57 -14.63 3.91 -6.52
C SER A 57 -16.10 4.35 -6.50
N ASP A 58 -16.88 3.92 -7.48
CA ASP A 58 -18.30 4.23 -7.59
C ASP A 58 -19.11 3.69 -6.39
N CYS A 59 -18.72 2.52 -5.85
CA CYS A 59 -19.33 1.94 -4.65
C CYS A 59 -18.95 2.67 -3.35
N LEU A 60 -17.78 3.34 -3.33
CA LEU A 60 -17.29 4.05 -2.15
C LEU A 60 -17.85 5.46 -2.00
N ASN A 61 -18.58 5.97 -3.00
CA ASN A 61 -19.23 7.27 -2.96
C ASN A 61 -20.11 7.40 -1.69
N ASN A 62 -19.94 8.51 -0.97
CA ASN A 62 -20.63 8.77 0.30
C ASN A 62 -20.22 7.84 1.47
N SER A 63 -19.19 7.05 1.34
CA SER A 63 -18.56 6.32 2.45
C SER A 63 -17.30 7.04 2.93
N ARG A 64 -16.76 6.61 4.06
CA ARG A 64 -15.47 7.09 4.58
C ARG A 64 -14.30 6.17 4.18
N ILE A 65 -14.58 5.18 3.35
CA ILE A 65 -13.57 4.21 2.91
C ILE A 65 -12.76 4.84 1.77
N ALA A 66 -11.46 4.83 1.92
CA ALA A 66 -10.53 5.31 0.92
C ALA A 66 -10.20 4.21 -0.11
N LEU A 67 -9.83 4.65 -1.31
CA LEU A 67 -9.37 3.78 -2.39
C LEU A 67 -7.85 3.91 -2.53
N GLY A 68 -7.18 2.79 -2.79
CA GLY A 68 -5.75 2.75 -3.04
C GLY A 68 -5.40 1.95 -4.28
N GLY A 69 -4.31 2.35 -4.95
CA GLY A 69 -3.69 1.55 -6.00
C GLY A 69 -2.74 0.51 -5.42
N GLN A 70 -2.50 -0.58 -6.14
CA GLN A 70 -1.57 -1.64 -5.72
C GLN A 70 -0.13 -1.40 -6.16
N ASN A 71 0.10 -0.43 -7.04
CA ASN A 71 1.39 -0.03 -7.59
C ASN A 71 1.20 1.25 -8.42
N MET A 72 2.29 1.88 -8.82
CA MET A 72 2.32 2.94 -9.83
C MET A 72 3.71 3.05 -10.44
N HIS A 73 3.81 3.69 -11.61
CA HIS A 73 5.07 4.10 -12.19
C HIS A 73 5.46 5.51 -11.69
N TRP A 74 6.76 5.85 -11.74
CA TRP A 74 7.27 7.14 -11.27
C TRP A 74 7.23 8.26 -12.31
N ALA A 75 7.00 7.97 -13.59
CA ALA A 75 6.80 8.98 -14.62
C ALA A 75 5.32 9.44 -14.65
N ASP A 76 5.12 10.71 -14.97
CA ASP A 76 3.77 11.30 -15.06
C ASP A 76 3.00 10.75 -16.27
N ASP A 77 3.70 10.53 -17.38
CA ASP A 77 3.22 9.90 -18.62
C ASP A 77 4.42 9.40 -19.44
N GLY A 78 4.18 8.80 -20.60
CA GLY A 78 5.22 8.39 -21.54
C GLY A 78 5.02 7.02 -22.16
N ALA A 79 6.06 6.54 -22.85
CA ALA A 79 6.08 5.26 -23.54
C ALA A 79 6.38 4.10 -22.57
N PHE A 80 5.48 3.87 -21.62
CA PHE A 80 5.56 2.84 -20.58
C PHE A 80 4.36 1.92 -20.68
N THR A 81 4.29 1.14 -21.73
CA THR A 81 3.15 0.26 -22.03
C THR A 81 2.79 -0.62 -20.84
N GLY A 82 1.54 -0.52 -20.38
CA GLY A 82 1.01 -1.30 -19.26
C GLY A 82 1.16 -0.65 -17.87
N GLU A 83 1.93 0.45 -17.76
CA GLU A 83 2.11 1.16 -16.50
C GLU A 83 0.94 2.12 -16.17
N VAL A 84 0.80 2.44 -14.90
CA VAL A 84 -0.21 3.34 -14.36
C VAL A 84 0.50 4.47 -13.62
N SER A 85 0.18 5.73 -13.98
CA SER A 85 0.76 6.91 -13.34
C SER A 85 -0.01 7.33 -12.07
N ALA A 86 0.61 8.20 -11.26
CA ALA A 86 -0.06 8.80 -10.11
C ALA A 86 -1.34 9.54 -10.49
N ARG A 87 -1.32 10.28 -11.61
CA ARG A 87 -2.50 11.00 -12.12
C ARG A 87 -3.64 10.04 -12.48
N MET A 88 -3.35 8.89 -13.08
CA MET A 88 -4.35 7.87 -13.40
C MET A 88 -5.00 7.31 -12.13
N LEU A 89 -4.22 7.08 -11.08
CA LEU A 89 -4.76 6.66 -9.78
C LEU A 89 -5.66 7.72 -9.15
N LEU A 90 -5.21 8.98 -9.11
CA LEU A 90 -5.99 10.09 -8.57
C LEU A 90 -7.32 10.27 -9.29
N THR A 91 -7.32 10.23 -10.63
CA THR A 91 -8.54 10.37 -11.42
C THR A 91 -9.49 9.18 -11.30
N SER A 92 -8.98 8.02 -10.89
CA SER A 92 -9.79 6.85 -10.53
C SER A 92 -10.30 6.88 -9.08
N GLY A 93 -10.02 7.95 -8.33
CA GLY A 93 -10.50 8.14 -6.96
C GLY A 93 -9.54 7.64 -5.87
N CYS A 94 -8.33 7.20 -6.22
CA CYS A 94 -7.36 6.77 -5.22
C CYS A 94 -6.82 7.95 -4.41
N SER A 95 -6.68 7.76 -3.10
CA SER A 95 -5.91 8.61 -2.19
C SER A 95 -4.68 7.92 -1.62
N TYR A 96 -4.60 6.60 -1.75
CA TYR A 96 -3.48 5.78 -1.30
C TYR A 96 -2.86 4.99 -2.46
N VAL A 97 -1.60 4.55 -2.26
CA VAL A 97 -0.94 3.60 -3.17
C VAL A 97 0.04 2.72 -2.42
N ILE A 98 -0.04 1.41 -2.66
CA ILE A 98 0.91 0.42 -2.13
C ILE A 98 2.17 0.48 -2.98
N LEU A 99 3.33 0.58 -2.35
CA LEU A 99 4.65 0.62 -3.01
C LEU A 99 5.61 -0.36 -2.35
N GLY A 100 6.40 -1.06 -3.16
CA GLY A 100 7.43 -1.96 -2.67
C GLY A 100 6.90 -3.23 -2.01
N HIS A 101 5.68 -3.66 -2.32
CA HIS A 101 5.14 -4.91 -1.81
C HIS A 101 6.08 -6.09 -2.11
N SER A 102 6.20 -7.04 -1.17
CA SER A 102 7.11 -8.18 -1.27
C SER A 102 6.97 -8.98 -2.56
N GLU A 103 5.74 -9.18 -3.03
CA GLU A 103 5.47 -9.87 -4.30
C GLU A 103 6.08 -9.13 -5.49
N ARG A 104 6.06 -7.78 -5.49
CA ARG A 104 6.65 -7.00 -6.56
C ARG A 104 8.17 -7.01 -6.51
N ARG A 105 8.75 -7.03 -5.33
CA ARG A 105 10.20 -7.21 -5.15
C ARG A 105 10.65 -8.59 -5.64
N THR A 106 9.89 -9.62 -5.33
CA THR A 106 10.21 -11.02 -5.67
C THR A 106 10.00 -11.33 -7.14
N TYR A 107 8.85 -10.94 -7.72
CA TYR A 107 8.44 -11.39 -9.05
C TYR A 107 8.67 -10.37 -10.16
N PHE A 108 8.76 -9.09 -9.84
CA PHE A 108 8.78 -8.00 -10.82
C PHE A 108 10.03 -7.10 -10.71
N GLY A 109 11.05 -7.53 -9.96
CA GLY A 109 12.33 -6.84 -9.89
C GLY A 109 12.28 -5.45 -9.25
N GLU A 110 11.30 -5.19 -8.39
CA GLU A 110 11.20 -3.91 -7.68
C GLU A 110 12.32 -3.80 -6.64
N THR A 111 13.05 -2.67 -6.64
CA THR A 111 14.20 -2.40 -5.77
C THR A 111 13.90 -1.23 -4.84
N ASN A 112 14.79 -1.00 -3.87
CA ASN A 112 14.66 0.16 -2.98
C ASN A 112 14.73 1.48 -3.77
N GLU A 113 15.53 1.53 -4.85
CA GLU A 113 15.66 2.68 -5.75
C GLU A 113 14.37 2.96 -6.51
N THR A 114 13.76 1.93 -7.09
CA THR A 114 12.48 2.10 -7.81
C THR A 114 11.34 2.46 -6.85
N VAL A 115 11.31 1.88 -5.66
CA VAL A 115 10.36 2.26 -4.59
C VAL A 115 10.54 3.72 -4.19
N ASN A 116 11.78 4.20 -4.03
CA ASN A 116 12.07 5.59 -3.72
C ASN A 116 11.56 6.56 -4.81
N GLN A 117 11.78 6.23 -6.08
CA GLN A 117 11.28 7.04 -7.21
C GLN A 117 9.75 7.11 -7.20
N LYS A 118 9.08 5.97 -7.04
CA LYS A 118 7.62 5.89 -6.96
C LYS A 118 7.08 6.67 -5.75
N LEU A 119 7.72 6.54 -4.60
CA LEU A 119 7.32 7.19 -3.38
C LEU A 119 7.40 8.72 -3.48
N LYS A 120 8.49 9.24 -4.05
CA LYS A 120 8.63 10.69 -4.33
C LYS A 120 7.54 11.19 -5.28
N CYS A 121 7.28 10.45 -6.35
CA CYS A 121 6.24 10.80 -7.32
C CYS A 121 4.84 10.75 -6.68
N ALA A 122 4.51 9.70 -5.94
CA ALA A 122 3.24 9.57 -5.24
C ALA A 122 2.97 10.75 -4.29
N ARG A 123 3.94 11.11 -3.46
CA ARG A 123 3.83 12.25 -2.53
C ARG A 123 3.70 13.59 -3.26
N LYS A 124 4.50 13.82 -4.30
CA LYS A 124 4.41 15.03 -5.13
C LYS A 124 3.01 15.18 -5.74
N ALA A 125 2.40 14.07 -6.12
CA ALA A 125 1.06 14.06 -6.68
C ALA A 125 -0.06 14.18 -5.63
N GLY A 126 0.23 14.02 -4.35
CA GLY A 126 -0.76 14.08 -3.26
C GLY A 126 -1.36 12.72 -2.86
N LEU A 127 -0.81 11.61 -3.35
CA LEU A 127 -1.15 10.27 -2.88
C LEU A 127 -0.44 9.99 -1.55
N ILE A 128 -1.08 9.22 -0.69
CA ILE A 128 -0.50 8.69 0.55
C ILE A 128 0.12 7.32 0.24
N PRO A 129 1.46 7.19 0.22
CA PRO A 129 2.07 5.90 -0.04
C PRO A 129 2.00 4.99 1.18
N ILE A 130 1.69 3.71 0.93
CA ILE A 130 1.86 2.60 1.86
C ILE A 130 3.11 1.86 1.42
N MET A 131 4.25 2.19 2.03
CA MET A 131 5.54 1.58 1.71
C MET A 131 5.69 0.27 2.46
N CYS A 132 5.84 -0.84 1.73
CA CYS A 132 6.03 -2.16 2.30
C CYS A 132 7.50 -2.47 2.50
N VAL A 133 7.81 -3.04 3.66
CA VAL A 133 9.14 -3.55 4.04
C VAL A 133 8.99 -4.91 4.73
N GLY A 134 10.01 -5.74 4.65
CA GLY A 134 10.00 -7.03 5.32
C GLY A 134 11.07 -7.96 4.77
N GLU A 135 11.47 -8.92 5.58
CA GLU A 135 12.48 -9.92 5.27
C GLU A 135 11.86 -11.24 4.81
N THR A 136 12.60 -11.99 4.03
CA THR A 136 12.30 -13.38 3.67
C THR A 136 12.63 -14.33 4.83
N LEU A 137 12.14 -15.57 4.77
CA LEU A 137 12.46 -16.59 5.76
C LEU A 137 13.98 -16.83 5.87
N ALA A 138 14.67 -16.93 4.75
CA ALA A 138 16.12 -17.15 4.73
C ALA A 138 16.89 -15.98 5.39
N GLU A 139 16.47 -14.74 5.14
CA GLU A 139 17.07 -13.57 5.78
C GLU A 139 16.80 -13.56 7.29
N ARG A 140 15.62 -13.98 7.74
CA ARG A 140 15.29 -14.10 9.16
C ARG A 140 16.10 -15.19 9.85
N GLU A 141 16.19 -16.38 9.25
CA GLU A 141 16.96 -17.51 9.77
C GLU A 141 18.46 -17.18 9.88
N ASN A 142 18.95 -16.28 9.03
CA ASN A 142 20.32 -15.75 9.07
C ASN A 142 20.48 -14.49 9.96
N GLU A 143 19.47 -14.18 10.78
CA GLU A 143 19.48 -13.02 11.71
C GLU A 143 19.67 -11.66 11.01
N GLN A 144 19.21 -11.55 9.76
CA GLN A 144 19.38 -10.34 8.91
C GLN A 144 18.16 -9.41 8.92
N THR A 145 17.11 -9.71 9.65
CA THR A 145 15.84 -8.95 9.67
C THR A 145 16.06 -7.46 9.82
N GLU A 146 16.79 -7.04 10.85
CA GLU A 146 17.03 -5.60 11.11
C GLU A 146 17.83 -4.95 9.99
N ALA A 147 18.86 -5.61 9.48
CA ALA A 147 19.69 -5.09 8.39
C ALA A 147 18.89 -4.90 7.11
N ILE A 148 18.05 -5.88 6.74
CA ILE A 148 17.20 -5.86 5.54
C ILE A 148 16.13 -4.76 5.65
N VAL A 149 15.38 -4.74 6.75
CA VAL A 149 14.31 -3.76 6.96
C VAL A 149 14.88 -2.35 7.03
N SER A 150 16.01 -2.14 7.74
CA SER A 150 16.69 -0.84 7.78
C SER A 150 17.17 -0.40 6.40
N ALA A 151 17.72 -1.30 5.58
CA ALA A 151 18.16 -0.99 4.22
C ALA A 151 16.97 -0.60 3.33
N GLN A 152 15.84 -1.30 3.43
CA GLN A 152 14.62 -0.99 2.69
C GLN A 152 14.05 0.37 3.10
N ILE A 153 13.98 0.68 4.39
CA ILE A 153 13.51 1.97 4.90
C ILE A 153 14.44 3.10 4.43
N ARG A 154 15.73 2.97 4.66
CA ARG A 154 16.71 4.01 4.26
C ARG A 154 16.72 4.23 2.76
N GLY A 155 16.68 3.15 1.96
CA GLY A 155 16.64 3.23 0.51
C GLY A 155 15.36 3.87 -0.01
N GLY A 156 14.20 3.42 0.48
CA GLY A 156 12.90 3.95 0.09
C GLY A 156 12.68 5.41 0.48
N LEU A 157 13.19 5.82 1.64
CA LEU A 157 13.02 7.20 2.16
C LEU A 157 14.15 8.15 1.76
N LYS A 158 15.13 7.71 1.01
CA LYS A 158 16.30 8.52 0.64
C LYS A 158 15.92 9.83 -0.04
N GLY A 159 16.37 10.95 0.57
CA GLY A 159 16.16 12.30 0.02
C GLY A 159 14.71 12.79 0.10
N LEU A 160 13.94 12.28 1.05
CA LEU A 160 12.66 12.87 1.44
C LEU A 160 12.87 13.89 2.55
N ASP A 161 12.21 15.03 2.42
CA ASP A 161 12.29 16.11 3.39
C ASP A 161 11.40 15.87 4.63
N SER A 162 10.39 15.02 4.50
CA SER A 162 9.42 14.70 5.55
C SER A 162 8.86 13.30 5.34
N ILE A 163 8.42 12.66 6.42
CA ILE A 163 7.69 11.38 6.44
C ILE A 163 6.19 11.55 6.75
N GLU A 164 5.69 12.77 6.80
CA GLU A 164 4.26 13.04 6.97
C GLU A 164 3.46 12.42 5.83
N ASN A 165 2.25 11.98 6.12
CA ASN A 165 1.37 11.31 5.16
C ASN A 165 2.06 10.12 4.45
N LEU A 166 2.77 9.31 5.21
CA LEU A 166 3.37 8.05 4.78
C LEU A 166 2.99 6.95 5.76
N VAL A 167 2.59 5.81 5.21
CA VAL A 167 2.36 4.59 5.98
C VAL A 167 3.50 3.63 5.71
N LEU A 168 4.12 3.13 6.76
CA LEU A 168 5.11 2.06 6.68
C LEU A 168 4.43 0.74 7.08
N ALA A 169 4.36 -0.21 6.15
CA ALA A 169 3.79 -1.52 6.36
C ALA A 169 4.89 -2.57 6.48
N TYR A 170 5.09 -3.10 7.68
CA TYR A 170 5.98 -4.24 7.87
C TYR A 170 5.24 -5.53 7.51
N GLU A 171 5.78 -6.26 6.56
CA GLU A 171 5.29 -7.55 6.09
C GLU A 171 6.35 -8.62 6.35
N PRO A 172 6.19 -9.49 7.36
CA PRO A 172 7.04 -10.67 7.45
C PRO A 172 6.73 -11.59 6.26
N VAL A 173 7.59 -11.52 5.21
CA VAL A 173 7.33 -12.21 3.91
C VAL A 173 7.14 -13.71 4.12
N TRP A 174 7.85 -14.30 5.07
CA TRP A 174 7.74 -15.70 5.45
C TRP A 174 6.37 -16.10 6.05
N ALA A 175 5.57 -15.13 6.48
CA ALA A 175 4.22 -15.37 7.02
C ALA A 175 3.11 -15.15 5.98
N ILE A 176 3.43 -14.58 4.80
CA ILE A 176 2.42 -14.27 3.78
C ILE A 176 2.03 -15.55 3.02
N GLY A 177 0.78 -15.99 3.18
CA GLY A 177 0.20 -17.13 2.45
C GLY A 177 0.83 -18.49 2.77
N THR A 178 1.62 -18.60 3.84
CA THR A 178 2.34 -19.82 4.21
C THR A 178 1.65 -20.63 5.32
N GLY A 179 0.63 -20.06 5.96
CA GLY A 179 0.03 -20.60 7.17
C GLY A 179 0.83 -20.34 8.45
N GLN A 180 2.01 -19.72 8.34
CA GLN A 180 2.78 -19.24 9.49
C GLN A 180 2.23 -17.89 9.94
N VAL A 181 2.31 -17.60 11.24
CA VAL A 181 1.82 -16.36 11.84
C VAL A 181 2.96 -15.71 12.61
N ALA A 182 3.21 -14.44 12.32
CA ALA A 182 4.14 -13.65 13.11
C ALA A 182 3.51 -13.32 14.49
N THR A 183 4.26 -13.51 15.55
CA THR A 183 3.88 -13.05 16.88
C THR A 183 4.20 -11.56 17.04
N PRO A 184 3.56 -10.83 17.98
CA PRO A 184 3.91 -9.44 18.27
C PRO A 184 5.38 -9.23 18.63
N ALA A 185 6.02 -10.22 19.26
CA ALA A 185 7.45 -10.16 19.60
C ALA A 185 8.37 -10.35 18.37
N GLN A 186 7.85 -10.87 17.26
CA GLN A 186 8.57 -11.08 16.02
C GLN A 186 8.39 -9.91 15.03
N ALA A 187 7.39 -9.10 15.23
CA ALA A 187 7.13 -7.87 14.52
C ALA A 187 7.72 -6.67 15.28
#